data_53f60750560e16fa53f31ea1e9fae31b
#
_entry.id   53f60750560e16fa53f31ea1e9fae31b
#
_cell.length_a   1.000
_cell.length_b   1.000
_cell.length_c   1.000
_cell.angle_alpha   90.00
_cell.angle_beta   90.00
_cell.angle_gamma   90.00
#
_symmetry.space_group_name_H-M   'P 1'
#
loop_
_entity.id
_entity.type
_entity.pdbx_description
1 polymer ?
#
loop_
_entity_poly.entity_id
_entity_poly.type
_entity_poly.pdbx_seq_one_letter_code
_entity_poly.pdbx_strand_id
1 'polypeptide(L)'
;ELVANRLSEIAIKVNRKSSEIFDIAKVSAHGDESIAMIVQEAISKTGNHSVITVEVSPGLKTYVDLTDGMKVGSGWLSQMFITNQEKLTAELEDPYIIIYEGKVAAFPELIPLLEKITEQGRSFVLVSDSFEGDALSTMAINNKQGRLKGLAINPFGFNKEDMKSRLQDLAVATGGRVISPDF
;
A
#
# COMPACT_ATOMS: atom_id res chain seq x y z
N GLU A 1 11.12 -33.63 8.49
CA GLU A 1 10.81 -33.99 7.10
C GLU A 1 9.63 -34.98 6.97
N LEU A 2 9.63 -36.11 7.68
CA LEU A 2 8.59 -37.15 7.60
C LEU A 2 7.20 -36.64 7.99
N VAL A 3 7.10 -35.82 9.03
CA VAL A 3 5.85 -35.18 9.48
C VAL A 3 5.36 -34.14 8.46
N ALA A 4 6.27 -33.32 7.94
CA ALA A 4 5.94 -32.30 6.95
C ALA A 4 5.41 -32.93 5.64
N ASN A 5 6.05 -34.01 5.17
CA ASN A 5 5.59 -34.76 4.00
C ASN A 5 4.20 -35.35 4.25
N ARG A 6 3.98 -35.96 5.43
CA ARG A 6 2.67 -36.54 5.75
C ARG A 6 1.57 -35.49 5.85
N LEU A 7 1.86 -34.31 6.43
CA LEU A 7 0.92 -33.18 6.46
C LEU A 7 0.58 -32.70 5.05
N SER A 8 1.55 -32.63 4.16
CA SER A 8 1.31 -32.23 2.77
C SER A 8 0.45 -33.24 2.01
N GLU A 9 0.58 -34.54 2.30
CA GLU A 9 -0.24 -35.60 1.67
C GLU A 9 -1.71 -35.56 2.11
N ILE A 10 -1.96 -35.25 3.38
CA ILE A 10 -3.32 -35.21 3.95
C ILE A 10 -3.97 -33.83 3.86
N ALA A 11 -3.24 -32.80 3.42
CA ALA A 11 -3.76 -31.45 3.32
C ALA A 11 -4.84 -31.33 2.26
N ILE A 12 -5.96 -30.74 2.63
CA ILE A 12 -7.04 -30.40 1.71
C ILE A 12 -6.71 -29.04 1.07
N LYS A 13 -6.67 -28.98 -0.25
CA LYS A 13 -6.47 -27.72 -0.96
C LYS A 13 -7.73 -26.87 -0.88
N VAL A 14 -7.61 -25.73 -0.22
CA VAL A 14 -8.69 -24.76 -0.07
C VAL A 14 -8.49 -23.63 -1.08
N ASN A 15 -9.53 -23.25 -1.80
CA ASN A 15 -9.52 -22.04 -2.63
C ASN A 15 -10.36 -20.93 -1.97
N ARG A 16 -10.14 -19.68 -2.38
CA ARG A 16 -10.77 -18.52 -1.76
C ARG A 16 -12.32 -18.47 -1.86
N LYS A 17 -12.89 -19.24 -2.74
CA LYS A 17 -14.36 -19.29 -2.93
C LYS A 17 -14.99 -20.55 -2.33
N SER A 18 -14.20 -21.38 -1.65
CA SER A 18 -14.71 -22.62 -1.10
C SER A 18 -15.39 -22.43 0.25
N SER A 19 -16.31 -23.33 0.59
CA SER A 19 -17.05 -23.32 1.86
C SER A 19 -16.16 -23.57 3.08
N GLU A 20 -15.03 -24.26 2.87
CA GLU A 20 -14.04 -24.56 3.91
C GLU A 20 -13.42 -23.31 4.53
N ILE A 21 -13.43 -22.17 3.80
CA ILE A 21 -13.01 -20.87 4.36
C ILE A 21 -13.90 -20.48 5.54
N PHE A 22 -15.22 -20.69 5.42
CA PHE A 22 -16.15 -20.42 6.52
C PHE A 22 -15.85 -21.29 7.73
N ASP A 23 -15.62 -22.59 7.52
CA ASP A 23 -15.34 -23.52 8.61
C ASP A 23 -14.03 -23.18 9.33
N ILE A 24 -12.98 -22.84 8.57
CA ILE A 24 -11.70 -22.40 9.12
C ILE A 24 -11.88 -21.10 9.92
N ALA A 25 -12.59 -20.14 9.36
CA ALA A 25 -12.86 -18.86 10.02
C ALA A 25 -13.70 -19.05 11.29
N LYS A 26 -14.69 -19.93 11.27
CA LYS A 26 -15.53 -20.26 12.42
C LYS A 26 -14.72 -20.89 13.56
N VAL A 27 -13.82 -21.82 13.24
CA VAL A 27 -12.91 -22.39 14.26
C VAL A 27 -12.00 -21.33 14.84
N SER A 28 -11.43 -20.46 14.01
CA SER A 28 -10.56 -19.36 14.45
C SER A 28 -11.29 -18.30 15.28
N ALA A 29 -12.57 -18.10 15.01
CA ALA A 29 -13.44 -17.17 15.74
C ALA A 29 -14.14 -17.82 16.97
N HIS A 30 -13.62 -18.94 17.45
CA HIS A 30 -14.18 -19.66 18.61
C HIS A 30 -15.68 -20.02 18.45
N GLY A 31 -16.12 -20.28 17.23
CA GLY A 31 -17.50 -20.66 16.91
C GLY A 31 -18.43 -19.49 16.56
N ASP A 32 -17.95 -18.27 16.53
CA ASP A 32 -18.75 -17.11 16.11
C ASP A 32 -19.00 -17.13 14.60
N GLU A 33 -20.23 -17.44 14.22
CA GLU A 33 -20.65 -17.53 12.83
C GLU A 33 -20.71 -16.16 12.14
N SER A 34 -21.01 -15.09 12.89
CA SER A 34 -21.10 -13.75 12.33
C SER A 34 -19.74 -13.25 11.87
N ILE A 35 -18.70 -13.48 12.68
CA ILE A 35 -17.32 -13.18 12.31
C ILE A 35 -16.87 -14.08 11.15
N ALA A 36 -17.20 -15.38 11.18
CA ALA A 36 -16.82 -16.31 10.12
C ALA A 36 -17.42 -15.91 8.75
N MET A 37 -18.67 -15.45 8.72
CA MET A 37 -19.32 -14.96 7.50
C MET A 37 -18.62 -13.72 6.95
N ILE A 38 -18.28 -12.75 7.80
CA ILE A 38 -17.58 -11.52 7.40
C ILE A 38 -16.21 -11.84 6.81
N VAL A 39 -15.45 -12.74 7.45
CA VAL A 39 -14.14 -13.18 6.97
C VAL A 39 -14.27 -13.92 5.64
N GLN A 40 -15.22 -14.82 5.50
CA GLN A 40 -15.49 -15.52 4.24
C GLN A 40 -15.86 -14.53 3.13
N GLU A 41 -16.73 -13.56 3.42
CA GLU A 41 -17.11 -12.51 2.48
C GLU A 41 -15.89 -11.70 2.02
N ALA A 42 -15.06 -11.24 2.96
CA ALA A 42 -13.85 -10.50 2.66
C ALA A 42 -12.91 -11.30 1.75
N ILE A 43 -12.61 -12.55 2.10
CA ILE A 43 -11.71 -13.42 1.33
C ILE A 43 -12.29 -13.75 -0.05
N SER A 44 -13.60 -13.99 -0.16
CA SER A 44 -14.24 -14.36 -1.43
C SER A 44 -14.30 -13.22 -2.44
N LYS A 45 -14.41 -11.98 -1.93
CA LYS A 45 -14.49 -10.76 -2.75
C LYS A 45 -13.11 -10.21 -3.14
N THR A 46 -12.05 -10.58 -2.41
CA THR A 46 -10.70 -10.10 -2.66
C THR A 46 -9.96 -10.98 -3.67
N GLY A 47 -9.07 -10.39 -4.48
CA GLY A 47 -8.21 -11.10 -5.42
C GLY A 47 -7.01 -11.80 -4.74
N ASN A 48 -6.19 -12.51 -5.53
CA ASN A 48 -5.05 -13.27 -5.00
C ASN A 48 -3.95 -12.42 -4.36
N HIS A 49 -3.88 -11.15 -4.71
CA HIS A 49 -2.86 -10.20 -4.22
C HIS A 49 -3.46 -9.09 -3.34
N SER A 50 -4.69 -9.28 -2.87
CA SER A 50 -5.36 -8.25 -2.06
C SER A 50 -4.91 -8.31 -0.62
N VAL A 51 -4.71 -7.15 -0.03
CA VAL A 51 -4.42 -6.95 1.39
C VAL A 51 -5.75 -6.77 2.12
N ILE A 52 -5.94 -7.50 3.22
CA ILE A 52 -7.11 -7.36 4.10
C ILE A 52 -6.65 -6.66 5.36
N THR A 53 -7.19 -5.48 5.63
CA THR A 53 -6.97 -4.72 6.85
C THR A 53 -8.20 -4.72 7.73
N VAL A 54 -8.02 -4.63 9.04
CA VAL A 54 -9.11 -4.52 10.01
C VAL A 54 -8.99 -3.16 10.67
N GLU A 55 -10.06 -2.36 10.56
CA GLU A 55 -10.15 -1.02 11.14
C GLU A 55 -11.37 -0.94 12.08
N VAL A 56 -11.34 0.01 13.00
CA VAL A 56 -12.50 0.27 13.87
C VAL A 56 -13.58 0.98 13.06
N SER A 57 -14.76 0.38 12.99
CA SER A 57 -15.91 1.00 12.32
C SER A 57 -16.38 2.24 13.11
N PRO A 58 -16.68 3.36 12.45
CA PRO A 58 -17.32 4.50 13.09
C PRO A 58 -18.79 4.23 13.48
N GLY A 59 -19.38 3.14 12.99
CA GLY A 59 -20.75 2.73 13.25
C GLY A 59 -20.87 1.52 14.19
N LEU A 60 -22.11 1.08 14.42
CA LEU A 60 -22.41 -0.06 15.29
C LEU A 60 -22.32 -1.44 14.59
N LYS A 61 -22.09 -1.44 13.28
CA LYS A 61 -22.07 -2.69 12.48
C LYS A 61 -20.69 -2.92 11.92
N THR A 62 -20.26 -4.18 11.92
CA THR A 62 -19.10 -4.65 11.17
C THR A 62 -19.54 -4.94 9.73
N TYR A 63 -18.77 -4.47 8.76
CA TYR A 63 -19.01 -4.69 7.34
C TYR A 63 -17.71 -4.81 6.57
N VAL A 64 -17.78 -5.37 5.38
CA VAL A 64 -16.65 -5.47 4.45
C VAL A 64 -16.74 -4.32 3.47
N ASP A 65 -15.74 -3.43 3.51
CA ASP A 65 -15.55 -2.38 2.51
C ASP A 65 -14.48 -2.83 1.51
N LEU A 66 -14.80 -2.74 0.23
CA LEU A 66 -13.91 -3.11 -0.85
C LEU A 66 -13.42 -1.85 -1.54
N THR A 67 -12.13 -1.66 -1.47
CA THR A 67 -11.46 -0.58 -2.21
C THR A 67 -10.57 -1.20 -3.28
N ASP A 68 -10.68 -0.74 -4.50
CA ASP A 68 -9.74 -1.10 -5.54
C ASP A 68 -8.40 -0.44 -5.23
N GLY A 69 -7.36 -1.26 -5.06
CA GLY A 69 -6.04 -0.80 -4.67
C GLY A 69 -5.75 -0.88 -3.18
N MET A 70 -4.77 -0.12 -2.73
CA MET A 70 -4.31 -0.08 -1.35
C MET A 70 -4.48 1.32 -0.77
N LYS A 71 -5.12 1.42 0.39
CA LYS A 71 -5.22 2.68 1.13
C LYS A 71 -3.95 2.91 1.94
N VAL A 72 -3.20 3.94 1.58
CA VAL A 72 -2.04 4.41 2.35
C VAL A 72 -2.51 5.50 3.31
N GLY A 73 -2.05 5.44 4.56
CA GLY A 73 -2.62 6.22 5.65
C GLY A 73 -2.45 7.74 5.57
N SER A 74 -1.46 8.25 4.83
CA SER A 74 -1.26 9.69 4.64
C SER A 74 -1.70 10.14 3.25
N GLY A 75 -2.21 11.38 3.18
CA GLY A 75 -2.46 12.05 1.91
C GLY A 75 -1.22 12.79 1.39
N TRP A 76 -1.44 13.77 0.52
CA TRP A 76 -0.38 14.63 0.00
C TRP A 76 0.32 15.43 1.11
N LEU A 77 1.63 15.58 1.00
CA LEU A 77 2.46 16.30 1.99
C LEU A 77 2.58 17.80 1.72
N SER A 78 2.13 18.28 0.57
CA SER A 78 2.13 19.68 0.21
C SER A 78 0.92 20.00 -0.65
N GLN A 79 0.27 21.15 -0.38
CA GLN A 79 -0.83 21.67 -1.20
C GLN A 79 -0.44 21.92 -2.67
N MET A 80 0.85 22.05 -2.95
CA MET A 80 1.36 22.23 -4.32
C MET A 80 1.21 20.97 -5.18
N PHE A 81 0.91 19.82 -4.58
CA PHE A 81 0.63 18.57 -5.30
C PHE A 81 -0.84 18.43 -5.71
N ILE A 82 -1.73 19.29 -5.23
CA ILE A 82 -3.16 19.23 -5.54
C ILE A 82 -3.37 19.48 -7.03
N THR A 83 -4.01 18.51 -7.70
CA THR A 83 -4.39 18.61 -9.11
C THR A 83 -5.84 19.09 -9.27
N ASN A 84 -6.72 18.76 -8.33
CA ASN A 84 -8.11 19.21 -8.32
C ASN A 84 -8.35 20.12 -7.10
N GLN A 85 -8.47 21.42 -7.35
CA GLN A 85 -8.64 22.45 -6.32
C GLN A 85 -10.01 22.39 -5.63
N GLU A 86 -11.07 21.95 -6.32
CA GLU A 86 -12.42 21.88 -5.76
C GLU A 86 -12.53 20.76 -4.73
N LYS A 87 -11.92 19.60 -5.04
CA LYS A 87 -11.95 18.40 -4.17
C LYS A 87 -10.76 18.33 -3.21
N LEU A 88 -9.75 19.20 -3.37
CA LEU A 88 -8.47 19.17 -2.67
C LEU A 88 -7.77 17.80 -2.81
N THR A 89 -7.87 17.19 -3.99
CA THR A 89 -7.26 15.90 -4.30
C THR A 89 -6.08 16.03 -5.25
N ALA A 90 -5.12 15.12 -5.13
CA ALA A 90 -4.06 14.92 -6.09
C ALA A 90 -4.35 13.61 -6.84
N GLU A 91 -4.75 13.71 -8.10
CA GLU A 91 -5.11 12.58 -8.96
C GLU A 91 -4.02 12.39 -10.01
N LEU A 92 -3.46 11.19 -10.09
CA LEU A 92 -2.44 10.82 -11.05
C LEU A 92 -2.90 9.57 -11.81
N GLU A 93 -2.79 9.60 -13.13
CA GLU A 93 -3.12 8.47 -13.99
C GLU A 93 -1.87 7.61 -14.21
N ASP A 94 -1.99 6.30 -13.99
CA ASP A 94 -0.96 5.27 -14.20
C ASP A 94 0.45 5.71 -13.75
N PRO A 95 0.64 6.14 -12.48
CA PRO A 95 1.91 6.63 -11.98
C PRO A 95 2.90 5.51 -11.71
N TYR A 96 4.18 5.77 -11.86
CA TYR A 96 5.21 4.93 -11.26
C TYR A 96 5.18 5.08 -9.74
N ILE A 97 5.26 3.97 -9.02
CA ILE A 97 5.34 3.96 -7.56
C ILE A 97 6.80 3.74 -7.17
N ILE A 98 7.43 4.77 -6.61
CA ILE A 98 8.80 4.74 -6.09
C ILE A 98 8.71 4.54 -4.59
N ILE A 99 9.19 3.42 -4.10
CA ILE A 99 9.14 3.05 -2.68
C ILE A 99 10.55 3.14 -2.13
N TYR A 100 10.80 4.09 -1.25
CA TYR A 100 12.11 4.37 -0.68
C TYR A 100 12.09 4.19 0.83
N GLU A 101 12.94 3.28 1.34
CA GLU A 101 13.13 3.08 2.78
C GLU A 101 14.13 4.10 3.30
N GLY A 102 13.70 4.93 4.23
CA GLY A 102 14.54 5.94 4.86
C GLY A 102 14.04 7.35 4.64
N LYS A 103 14.92 8.31 4.90
CA LYS A 103 14.64 9.75 4.85
C LYS A 103 15.10 10.33 3.52
N VAL A 104 14.23 11.03 2.83
CA VAL A 104 14.59 11.81 1.64
C VAL A 104 14.93 13.23 2.07
N ALA A 105 16.22 13.51 2.25
CA ALA A 105 16.71 14.86 2.58
C ALA A 105 17.14 15.66 1.34
N ALA A 106 17.63 14.95 0.32
CA ALA A 106 18.03 15.51 -0.96
C ALA A 106 17.78 14.47 -2.07
N PHE A 107 17.73 14.91 -3.34
CA PHE A 107 17.43 14.05 -4.47
C PHE A 107 18.62 13.48 -5.27
N PRO A 108 19.91 13.70 -4.97
CA PRO A 108 20.99 13.31 -5.87
C PRO A 108 20.91 11.86 -6.34
N GLU A 109 20.51 10.96 -5.44
CA GLU A 109 20.39 9.53 -5.74
C GLU A 109 19.15 9.19 -6.58
N LEU A 110 18.09 9.97 -6.41
CA LEU A 110 16.82 9.77 -7.13
C LEU A 110 16.74 10.55 -8.44
N ILE A 111 17.59 11.59 -8.64
CA ILE A 111 17.56 12.44 -9.84
C ILE A 111 17.59 11.61 -11.13
N PRO A 112 18.53 10.65 -11.33
CA PRO A 112 18.59 9.91 -12.59
C PRO A 112 17.31 9.09 -12.86
N LEU A 113 16.65 8.62 -11.81
CA LEU A 113 15.36 7.90 -11.93
C LEU A 113 14.24 8.87 -12.28
N LEU A 114 14.16 10.00 -11.59
CA LEU A 114 13.13 11.03 -11.83
C LEU A 114 13.24 11.65 -13.21
N GLU A 115 14.46 11.89 -13.70
CA GLU A 115 14.71 12.36 -15.07
C GLU A 115 14.17 11.39 -16.11
N LYS A 116 14.49 10.09 -16.00
CA LYS A 116 13.96 9.06 -16.89
C LYS A 116 12.43 9.00 -16.91
N ILE A 117 11.79 9.11 -15.75
CA ILE A 117 10.33 9.12 -15.65
C ILE A 117 9.76 10.37 -16.33
N THR A 118 10.40 11.50 -16.10
CA THR A 118 9.99 12.79 -16.69
C THR A 118 10.15 12.82 -18.21
N GLU A 119 11.25 12.27 -18.73
CA GLU A 119 11.48 12.11 -20.17
C GLU A 119 10.42 11.26 -20.85
N GLN A 120 9.87 10.27 -20.14
CA GLN A 120 8.74 9.45 -20.61
C GLN A 120 7.38 10.18 -20.51
N GLY A 121 7.36 11.39 -19.94
CA GLY A 121 6.13 12.16 -19.72
C GLY A 121 5.18 11.56 -18.68
N ARG A 122 5.63 10.55 -17.91
CA ARG A 122 4.82 9.84 -16.92
C ARG A 122 4.84 10.53 -15.57
N SER A 123 3.80 10.24 -14.78
CA SER A 123 3.69 10.66 -13.39
C SER A 123 4.30 9.63 -12.44
N PHE A 124 4.60 10.06 -11.21
CA PHE A 124 5.10 9.16 -10.18
C PHE A 124 4.58 9.52 -8.78
N VAL A 125 4.54 8.52 -7.92
CA VAL A 125 4.31 8.69 -6.47
C VAL A 125 5.57 8.24 -5.76
N LEU A 126 6.17 9.14 -4.99
CA LEU A 126 7.32 8.83 -4.12
C LEU A 126 6.81 8.57 -2.71
N VAL A 127 6.96 7.33 -2.26
CA VAL A 127 6.60 6.88 -0.92
C VAL A 127 7.87 6.72 -0.10
N SER A 128 7.98 7.41 1.03
CA SER A 128 9.18 7.37 1.88
C SER A 128 8.82 7.59 3.35
N ASP A 129 9.67 7.11 4.25
CA ASP A 129 9.49 7.25 5.70
C ASP A 129 9.34 8.71 6.13
N SER A 130 10.17 9.59 5.60
CA SER A 130 10.08 11.03 5.84
C SER A 130 10.75 11.84 4.74
N PHE A 131 10.33 13.10 4.64
CA PHE A 131 10.95 14.10 3.78
C PHE A 131 11.54 15.19 4.67
N GLU A 132 12.83 15.45 4.54
CA GLU A 132 13.56 16.44 5.35
C GLU A 132 14.23 17.49 4.44
N GLY A 133 14.64 18.60 5.05
CA GLY A 133 15.33 19.69 4.34
C GLY A 133 14.50 20.24 3.17
N ASP A 134 15.18 20.52 2.06
CA ASP A 134 14.57 21.14 0.88
C ASP A 134 13.97 20.14 -0.13
N ALA A 135 14.02 18.85 0.18
CA ALA A 135 13.56 17.81 -0.76
C ALA A 135 12.09 17.98 -1.12
N LEU A 136 11.22 18.05 -0.11
CA LEU A 136 9.78 18.20 -0.34
C LEU A 136 9.44 19.50 -1.06
N SER A 137 10.03 20.63 -0.63
CA SER A 137 9.80 21.93 -1.23
C SER A 137 10.29 22.01 -2.67
N THR A 138 11.45 21.45 -2.96
CA THR A 138 12.00 21.36 -4.32
C THR A 138 11.09 20.55 -5.24
N MET A 139 10.64 19.40 -4.78
CA MET A 139 9.71 18.55 -5.54
C MET A 139 8.37 19.27 -5.79
N ALA A 140 7.82 19.90 -4.74
CA ALA A 140 6.55 20.60 -4.83
C ALA A 140 6.61 21.82 -5.77
N ILE A 141 7.69 22.58 -5.74
CA ILE A 141 7.91 23.73 -6.66
C ILE A 141 8.02 23.24 -8.11
N ASN A 142 8.83 22.21 -8.37
CA ASN A 142 8.98 21.66 -9.72
C ASN A 142 7.67 21.04 -10.24
N ASN A 143 6.87 20.43 -9.36
CA ASN A 143 5.55 19.93 -9.71
C ASN A 143 4.60 21.07 -10.10
N LYS A 144 4.55 22.14 -9.30
CA LYS A 144 3.75 23.33 -9.59
C LYS A 144 4.17 24.04 -10.88
N GLN A 145 5.46 24.00 -11.23
CA GLN A 145 6.00 24.56 -12.49
C GLN A 145 5.76 23.62 -13.70
N GLY A 146 5.16 22.46 -13.50
CA GLY A 146 4.92 21.47 -14.56
C GLY A 146 6.17 20.73 -15.06
N ARG A 147 7.30 20.89 -14.38
CA ARG A 147 8.56 20.20 -14.69
C ARG A 147 8.54 18.74 -14.22
N LEU A 148 7.83 18.47 -13.13
CA LEU A 148 7.59 17.13 -12.59
C LEU A 148 6.09 16.89 -12.52
N LYS A 149 5.66 15.64 -12.65
CA LYS A 149 4.31 15.19 -12.38
C LYS A 149 4.37 14.16 -11.26
N GLY A 150 4.62 14.62 -10.04
CA GLY A 150 4.88 13.74 -8.92
C GLY A 150 4.07 14.08 -7.68
N LEU A 151 3.92 13.09 -6.81
CA LEU A 151 3.29 13.19 -5.51
C LEU A 151 4.22 12.56 -4.46
N ALA A 152 4.41 13.24 -3.34
CA ALA A 152 5.13 12.71 -2.18
C ALA A 152 4.12 12.33 -1.10
N ILE A 153 4.23 11.10 -0.58
CA ILE A 153 3.41 10.59 0.53
C ILE A 153 4.28 9.83 1.53
N ASN A 154 3.85 9.80 2.79
CA ASN A 154 4.44 8.94 3.81
C ASN A 154 3.51 7.77 4.09
N PRO A 155 4.03 6.54 4.25
CA PRO A 155 3.26 5.48 4.86
C PRO A 155 3.02 5.87 6.32
N PHE A 156 1.76 5.84 6.75
CA PHE A 156 1.48 6.08 8.16
C PHE A 156 1.92 4.86 8.97
N GLY A 157 2.78 5.07 9.99
CA GLY A 157 3.25 4.03 10.88
C GLY A 157 3.55 4.57 12.28
N PHE A 158 3.36 3.73 13.30
CA PHE A 158 3.60 4.11 14.70
C PHE A 158 5.08 4.05 15.07
N ASN A 159 5.86 3.25 14.38
CA ASN A 159 7.30 3.07 14.57
C ASN A 159 7.99 2.69 13.25
N LYS A 160 9.33 2.62 13.26
CA LYS A 160 10.12 2.29 12.07
C LYS A 160 9.82 0.90 11.51
N GLU A 161 9.58 -0.08 12.36
CA GLU A 161 9.29 -1.46 11.93
C GLU A 161 7.94 -1.55 11.24
N ASP A 162 6.93 -0.86 11.76
CA ASP A 162 5.61 -0.76 11.14
C ASP A 162 5.69 -0.03 9.78
N MET A 163 6.44 1.06 9.69
CA MET A 163 6.66 1.78 8.43
C MET A 163 7.36 0.88 7.39
N LYS A 164 8.40 0.17 7.79
CA LYS A 164 9.10 -0.77 6.92
C LYS A 164 8.19 -1.90 6.43
N SER A 165 7.36 -2.45 7.31
CA SER A 165 6.36 -3.47 6.95
C SER A 165 5.38 -2.92 5.91
N ARG A 166 4.88 -1.70 6.08
CA ARG A 166 3.94 -1.05 5.15
C ARG A 166 4.57 -0.76 3.78
N LEU A 167 5.85 -0.36 3.74
CA LEU A 167 6.58 -0.20 2.49
C LEU A 167 6.72 -1.55 1.76
N GLN A 168 6.97 -2.63 2.49
CA GLN A 168 7.04 -3.98 1.93
C GLN A 168 5.68 -4.45 1.41
N ASP A 169 4.60 -4.21 2.15
CA ASP A 169 3.24 -4.53 1.72
C ASP A 169 2.88 -3.77 0.44
N LEU A 170 3.25 -2.49 0.36
CA LEU A 170 3.05 -1.69 -0.84
C LEU A 170 3.86 -2.23 -2.02
N ALA A 171 5.11 -2.65 -1.80
CA ALA A 171 5.96 -3.25 -2.83
C ALA A 171 5.35 -4.55 -3.36
N VAL A 172 4.84 -5.40 -2.49
CA VAL A 172 4.14 -6.63 -2.89
C VAL A 172 2.86 -6.31 -3.68
N ALA A 173 2.06 -5.35 -3.19
CA ALA A 173 0.80 -4.98 -3.85
C ALA A 173 1.00 -4.36 -5.24
N THR A 174 2.11 -3.64 -5.45
CA THR A 174 2.44 -3.00 -6.73
C THR A 174 3.35 -3.84 -7.63
N GLY A 175 3.80 -5.01 -7.17
CA GLY A 175 4.78 -5.84 -7.88
C GLY A 175 6.18 -5.22 -7.97
N GLY A 176 6.46 -4.22 -7.13
CA GLY A 176 7.72 -3.49 -7.08
C GLY A 176 8.70 -4.02 -6.04
N ARG A 177 9.71 -3.19 -5.75
CA ARG A 177 10.70 -3.43 -4.69
C ARG A 177 10.93 -2.16 -3.90
N VAL A 178 11.25 -2.31 -2.62
CA VAL A 178 11.69 -1.20 -1.78
C VAL A 178 13.13 -0.86 -2.14
N ILE A 179 13.39 0.41 -2.40
CA ILE A 179 14.75 0.95 -2.58
C ILE A 179 15.27 1.31 -1.19
N SER A 180 16.36 0.68 -0.77
CA SER A 180 17.05 0.99 0.48
C SER A 180 18.38 1.67 0.20
N PRO A 181 18.81 2.65 1.00
CA PRO A 181 20.12 3.29 0.85
C PRO A 181 21.30 2.33 1.12
N ASP A 182 21.05 1.16 1.70
CA ASP A 182 22.07 0.17 2.03
C ASP A 182 22.39 -0.81 0.86
N PHE A 183 21.83 -0.57 -0.34
CA PHE A 183 22.10 -1.37 -1.55
C PHE A 183 22.61 -0.52 -2.70
#